data_171c5672f0376f26323b271f2f1439b1
#
_entry.id   171c5672f0376f26323b271f2f1439b1
#
_cell.length_a   1.000
_cell.length_b   1.000
_cell.length_c   1.000
_cell.angle_alpha   90.00
_cell.angle_beta   90.00
_cell.angle_gamma   90.00
#
_symmetry.space_group_name_H-M   'P 1'
#
loop_
_entity.id
_entity.type
_entity.pdbx_description
1 polymer ?
#
loop_
_entity_poly.entity_id
_entity_poly.type
_entity_poly.pdbx_seq_one_letter_code
_entity_poly.pdbx_strand_id
1 'polypeptide(L)'
;MRPTHRRLAATAAGLVLLPAALVGCGIGDDDKDKPPAAPVPNPAEEAAARSRERVQAYLDAMTAKDVAAGRSQLCAPLHDGFDLAATGPNGDFADHFQVPEAAITDIRSGPLGQEVSVSVSVTAGKLTVARPLVFTVTRQGSDWCIAGESPGGEAAKPTPTGVVPTRAS
;
A
#
# COMPACT_ATOMS: atom_id res chain seq x y z
N MET A 1 19.94 -36.49 -29.55
CA MET A 1 19.51 -35.74 -30.75
C MET A 1 18.98 -34.40 -30.26
N ARG A 2 19.73 -33.31 -30.52
CA ARG A 2 19.30 -31.92 -30.26
C ARG A 2 18.53 -31.41 -31.46
N PRO A 3 17.57 -30.47 -31.27
CA PRO A 3 17.62 -29.26 -32.08
C PRO A 3 17.60 -27.96 -31.25
N THR A 4 18.59 -27.17 -31.56
CA THR A 4 18.75 -25.75 -31.29
C THR A 4 17.75 -24.92 -32.09
N HIS A 5 16.92 -24.10 -31.41
CA HIS A 5 16.22 -23.00 -32.09
C HIS A 5 16.75 -21.65 -31.57
N ARG A 6 17.67 -21.10 -32.39
CA ARG A 6 18.00 -19.69 -32.42
C ARG A 6 16.76 -18.87 -32.84
N ARG A 7 16.33 -17.91 -32.05
CA ARG A 7 15.45 -16.83 -32.52
C ARG A 7 16.18 -15.51 -32.43
N LEU A 8 16.26 -14.89 -33.60
CA LEU A 8 16.91 -13.62 -33.91
C LEU A 8 16.21 -12.47 -33.24
N ALA A 9 17.01 -11.58 -32.65
CA ALA A 9 16.61 -10.27 -32.18
C ALA A 9 16.34 -9.33 -33.36
N ALA A 10 15.20 -8.69 -33.39
CA ALA A 10 14.91 -7.57 -34.27
C ALA A 10 14.89 -6.29 -33.41
N THR A 11 15.95 -5.49 -33.53
CA THR A 11 16.06 -4.13 -33.00
C THR A 11 15.33 -3.18 -33.94
N ALA A 12 14.22 -2.59 -33.50
CA ALA A 12 13.60 -1.45 -34.18
C ALA A 12 14.03 -0.17 -33.45
N ALA A 13 14.92 0.60 -34.11
CA ALA A 13 15.30 1.95 -33.69
C ALA A 13 14.19 2.91 -34.13
N GLY A 14 13.41 3.40 -33.17
CA GLY A 14 12.42 4.46 -33.37
C GLY A 14 13.04 5.83 -33.09
N LEU A 15 13.24 6.59 -34.16
CA LEU A 15 13.67 8.00 -34.15
C LEU A 15 12.48 8.86 -33.71
N VAL A 16 12.49 9.42 -32.50
CA VAL A 16 11.48 10.37 -32.01
C VAL A 16 11.99 11.78 -32.30
N LEU A 17 11.38 12.42 -33.31
CA LEU A 17 11.54 13.86 -33.63
C LEU A 17 10.78 14.67 -32.55
N LEU A 18 11.53 15.47 -31.78
CA LEU A 18 11.01 16.51 -30.91
C LEU A 18 10.58 17.73 -31.73
N PRO A 19 9.35 18.24 -31.63
CA PRO A 19 9.02 19.56 -32.08
C PRO A 19 9.44 20.60 -31.04
N ALA A 20 10.32 21.51 -31.42
CA ALA A 20 10.63 22.72 -30.68
C ALA A 20 9.42 23.66 -30.76
N ALA A 21 8.71 23.84 -29.68
CA ALA A 21 7.64 24.83 -29.53
C ALA A 21 8.28 26.18 -29.14
N LEU A 22 8.20 27.15 -30.05
CA LEU A 22 8.59 28.55 -29.90
C LEU A 22 7.72 29.22 -28.82
N VAL A 23 8.40 29.84 -27.85
CA VAL A 23 7.78 30.72 -26.85
C VAL A 23 7.30 31.98 -27.57
N GLY A 24 5.99 32.11 -27.71
CA GLY A 24 5.31 33.32 -28.12
C GLY A 24 4.79 34.08 -26.92
N CYS A 25 5.43 35.18 -26.50
CA CYS A 25 4.82 36.17 -25.63
C CYS A 25 3.71 36.88 -26.43
N GLY A 26 2.47 36.54 -26.12
CA GLY A 26 1.27 37.24 -26.59
C GLY A 26 0.53 37.80 -25.38
N ILE A 27 0.60 39.12 -25.18
CA ILE A 27 -0.28 39.88 -24.28
C ILE A 27 -1.61 39.97 -25.02
N GLY A 28 -2.68 39.35 -24.51
CA GLY A 28 -4.02 39.43 -25.08
C GLY A 28 -5.02 38.87 -24.04
N ASP A 29 -5.77 39.75 -23.44
CA ASP A 29 -6.97 39.47 -22.66
C ASP A 29 -7.99 38.70 -23.50
N ASP A 30 -8.23 37.44 -23.14
CA ASP A 30 -9.52 36.72 -23.36
C ASP A 30 -9.47 35.36 -22.64
N ASP A 31 -9.56 35.40 -21.28
CA ASP A 31 -9.58 34.23 -20.39
C ASP A 31 -11.01 33.61 -20.27
N LYS A 32 -11.61 33.16 -21.40
CA LYS A 32 -12.95 32.52 -21.30
C LYS A 32 -13.02 31.04 -21.63
N ASP A 33 -11.90 30.41 -22.07
CA ASP A 33 -11.93 28.99 -22.48
C ASP A 33 -10.80 28.12 -21.91
N LYS A 34 -10.24 28.50 -20.75
CA LYS A 34 -9.31 27.61 -20.07
C LYS A 34 -10.11 26.57 -19.29
N PRO A 35 -9.97 25.25 -19.61
CA PRO A 35 -10.58 24.21 -18.79
C PRO A 35 -10.14 24.40 -17.33
N PRO A 36 -11.04 24.27 -16.36
CA PRO A 36 -10.64 24.35 -14.95
C PRO A 36 -9.51 23.38 -14.69
N ALA A 37 -8.40 23.88 -14.15
CA ALA A 37 -7.27 23.05 -13.77
C ALA A 37 -7.79 21.94 -12.82
N ALA A 38 -7.45 20.68 -13.12
CA ALA A 38 -7.83 19.59 -12.27
C ALA A 38 -7.41 19.89 -10.83
N PRO A 39 -8.26 19.65 -9.83
CA PRO A 39 -7.93 19.92 -8.43
C PRO A 39 -6.63 19.18 -8.08
N VAL A 40 -5.65 19.92 -7.57
CA VAL A 40 -4.40 19.31 -7.05
C VAL A 40 -4.80 18.47 -5.84
N PRO A 41 -4.52 17.16 -5.82
CA PRO A 41 -4.89 16.31 -4.68
C PRO A 41 -4.32 16.88 -3.39
N ASN A 42 -5.13 16.90 -2.34
CA ASN A 42 -4.67 17.23 -1.00
C ASN A 42 -3.58 16.21 -0.58
N PRO A 43 -2.43 16.65 -0.04
CA PRO A 43 -1.36 15.74 0.38
C PRO A 43 -1.83 14.60 1.31
N ALA A 44 -2.83 14.84 2.15
CA ALA A 44 -3.40 13.80 3.02
C ALA A 44 -4.21 12.75 2.21
N GLU A 45 -4.94 13.18 1.20
CA GLU A 45 -5.68 12.28 0.31
C GLU A 45 -4.73 11.46 -0.55
N GLU A 46 -3.66 12.07 -1.05
CA GLU A 46 -2.61 11.35 -1.78
C GLU A 46 -1.96 10.29 -0.88
N ALA A 47 -1.59 10.65 0.35
CA ALA A 47 -1.00 9.73 1.32
C ALA A 47 -1.93 8.55 1.61
N ALA A 48 -3.22 8.79 1.82
CA ALA A 48 -4.21 7.75 2.05
C ALA A 48 -4.38 6.84 0.81
N ALA A 49 -4.43 7.42 -0.39
CA ALA A 49 -4.56 6.68 -1.64
C ALA A 49 -3.34 5.76 -1.89
N ARG A 50 -2.12 6.29 -1.70
CA ARG A 50 -0.88 5.51 -1.86
C ARG A 50 -0.77 4.40 -0.83
N SER A 51 -1.18 4.67 0.41
CA SER A 51 -1.17 3.67 1.47
C SER A 51 -2.16 2.55 1.21
N ARG A 52 -3.36 2.89 0.71
CA ARG A 52 -4.34 1.90 0.25
C ARG A 52 -3.77 1.00 -0.85
N GLU A 53 -3.14 1.61 -1.86
CA GLU A 53 -2.55 0.88 -2.98
C GLU A 53 -1.49 -0.13 -2.50
N ARG A 54 -0.59 0.28 -1.60
CA ARG A 54 0.47 -0.58 -1.07
C ARG A 54 -0.07 -1.75 -0.26
N VAL A 55 -1.00 -1.47 0.66
CA VAL A 55 -1.59 -2.51 1.49
C VAL A 55 -2.45 -3.45 0.65
N GLN A 56 -3.23 -2.94 -0.30
CA GLN A 56 -4.01 -3.80 -1.19
C GLN A 56 -3.12 -4.76 -1.98
N ALA A 57 -2.01 -4.26 -2.57
CA ALA A 57 -1.07 -5.10 -3.28
C ALA A 57 -0.43 -6.18 -2.38
N TYR A 58 -0.16 -5.88 -1.10
CA TYR A 58 0.32 -6.88 -0.13
C TYR A 58 -0.73 -7.95 0.16
N LEU A 59 -2.00 -7.55 0.36
CA LEU A 59 -3.11 -8.47 0.60
C LEU A 59 -3.38 -9.38 -0.60
N ASP A 60 -3.31 -8.83 -1.81
CA ASP A 60 -3.45 -9.59 -3.06
C ASP A 60 -2.33 -10.63 -3.19
N ALA A 61 -1.08 -10.23 -2.89
CA ALA A 61 0.06 -11.12 -2.86
C ALA A 61 -0.09 -12.24 -1.80
N MET A 62 -0.56 -11.91 -0.60
CA MET A 62 -0.84 -12.87 0.48
C MET A 62 -1.90 -13.90 0.05
N THR A 63 -2.97 -13.45 -0.59
CA THR A 63 -4.03 -14.32 -1.13
C THR A 63 -3.49 -15.24 -2.22
N ALA A 64 -2.63 -14.72 -3.11
CA ALA A 64 -1.99 -15.47 -4.19
C ALA A 64 -0.80 -16.33 -3.72
N LYS A 65 -0.35 -16.21 -2.48
CA LYS A 65 0.90 -16.80 -1.95
C LYS A 65 2.14 -16.36 -2.72
N ASP A 66 2.12 -15.17 -3.31
CA ASP A 66 3.25 -14.58 -4.02
C ASP A 66 4.17 -13.82 -3.04
N VAL A 67 5.14 -14.54 -2.49
CA VAL A 67 6.12 -14.02 -1.53
C VAL A 67 6.92 -12.84 -2.11
N ALA A 68 7.29 -12.91 -3.38
CA ALA A 68 8.10 -11.87 -4.03
C ALA A 68 7.30 -10.57 -4.20
N ALA A 69 6.04 -10.68 -4.62
CA ALA A 69 5.14 -9.53 -4.72
C ALA A 69 4.86 -8.92 -3.34
N GLY A 70 4.61 -9.76 -2.31
CA GLY A 70 4.43 -9.29 -0.93
C GLY A 70 5.66 -8.54 -0.41
N ARG A 71 6.85 -9.12 -0.57
CA ARG A 71 8.12 -8.51 -0.19
C ARG A 71 8.33 -7.12 -0.81
N SER A 72 7.94 -6.95 -2.07
CA SER A 72 8.10 -5.68 -2.79
C SER A 72 7.25 -4.54 -2.24
N GLN A 73 6.24 -4.81 -1.41
CA GLN A 73 5.43 -3.78 -0.75
C GLN A 73 6.04 -3.28 0.56
N LEU A 74 7.01 -4.00 1.13
CA LEU A 74 7.65 -3.68 2.39
C LEU A 74 8.77 -2.67 2.22
N CYS A 75 9.03 -1.87 3.26
CA CYS A 75 10.22 -1.03 3.33
C CYS A 75 11.48 -1.91 3.43
N ALA A 76 12.58 -1.47 2.81
CA ALA A 76 13.82 -2.24 2.73
C ALA A 76 14.32 -2.81 4.08
N PRO A 77 14.22 -2.10 5.22
CA PRO A 77 14.63 -2.65 6.51
C PRO A 77 13.86 -3.89 6.98
N LEU A 78 12.67 -4.16 6.40
CA LEU A 78 11.86 -5.34 6.76
C LEU A 78 12.18 -6.57 5.90
N HIS A 79 12.92 -6.42 4.82
CA HIS A 79 13.11 -7.47 3.84
C HIS A 79 13.78 -8.73 4.42
N ASP A 80 14.86 -8.57 5.20
CA ASP A 80 15.58 -9.72 5.76
C ASP A 80 14.71 -10.50 6.77
N GLY A 81 13.98 -9.78 7.61
CA GLY A 81 13.04 -10.41 8.55
C GLY A 81 11.87 -11.12 7.85
N PHE A 82 11.36 -10.52 6.79
CA PHE A 82 10.31 -11.09 5.96
C PHE A 82 10.79 -12.37 5.26
N ASP A 83 11.97 -12.34 4.64
CA ASP A 83 12.53 -13.50 3.93
C ASP A 83 12.72 -14.73 4.87
N LEU A 84 12.96 -14.48 6.16
CA LEU A 84 13.10 -15.54 7.17
C LEU A 84 11.76 -16.06 7.70
N ALA A 85 10.72 -15.23 7.73
CA ALA A 85 9.50 -15.51 8.46
C ALA A 85 8.27 -15.75 7.56
N ALA A 86 8.23 -15.21 6.35
CA ALA A 86 7.03 -15.10 5.51
C ALA A 86 6.31 -16.43 5.27
N THR A 87 7.04 -17.52 5.08
CA THR A 87 6.50 -18.87 4.83
C THR A 87 6.56 -19.78 6.07
N GLY A 88 7.05 -19.25 7.19
CA GLY A 88 7.13 -19.98 8.46
C GLY A 88 5.75 -20.24 9.09
N PRO A 89 5.70 -20.94 10.24
CA PRO A 89 4.42 -21.33 10.86
C PRO A 89 3.47 -20.18 11.20
N ASN A 90 4.01 -18.98 11.40
CA ASN A 90 3.23 -17.77 11.71
C ASN A 90 3.36 -16.70 10.59
N GLY A 91 3.91 -17.05 9.44
CA GLY A 91 4.11 -16.13 8.33
C GLY A 91 2.85 -15.97 7.48
N ASP A 92 2.66 -14.78 6.93
CA ASP A 92 1.48 -14.42 6.14
C ASP A 92 1.33 -15.24 4.85
N PHE A 93 2.42 -15.82 4.37
CA PHE A 93 2.50 -16.59 3.13
C PHE A 93 2.62 -18.10 3.38
N ALA A 94 2.41 -18.58 4.60
CA ALA A 94 2.50 -19.99 4.92
C ALA A 94 1.44 -20.82 4.20
N ASP A 95 1.81 -22.01 3.72
CA ASP A 95 0.96 -22.90 2.89
C ASP A 95 -0.15 -23.59 3.67
N HIS A 96 -0.02 -23.70 5.00
CA HIS A 96 -0.96 -24.43 5.85
C HIS A 96 -2.30 -23.71 6.09
N PHE A 97 -2.45 -22.45 5.65
CA PHE A 97 -3.71 -21.73 5.67
C PHE A 97 -3.97 -21.01 4.34
N GLN A 98 -5.21 -20.59 4.16
CA GLN A 98 -5.66 -19.79 3.02
C GLN A 98 -6.23 -18.47 3.51
N VAL A 99 -6.15 -17.45 2.67
CA VAL A 99 -6.76 -16.14 2.88
C VAL A 99 -7.84 -15.94 1.80
N PRO A 100 -9.08 -16.43 2.05
CA PRO A 100 -10.15 -16.31 1.08
C PRO A 100 -10.65 -14.88 0.89
N GLU A 101 -10.46 -14.03 1.90
CA GLU A 101 -10.93 -12.64 1.87
C GLU A 101 -10.01 -11.76 2.71
N ALA A 102 -9.68 -10.59 2.17
CA ALA A 102 -9.00 -9.53 2.89
C ALA A 102 -9.55 -8.17 2.44
N ALA A 103 -9.88 -7.30 3.38
CA ALA A 103 -10.47 -6.00 3.10
C ALA A 103 -9.88 -4.89 3.97
N ILE A 104 -9.57 -3.76 3.34
CA ILE A 104 -9.19 -2.54 4.05
C ILE A 104 -10.46 -1.92 4.65
N THR A 105 -10.48 -1.72 5.96
CA THR A 105 -11.63 -1.24 6.71
C THR A 105 -11.54 0.24 7.09
N ASP A 106 -10.30 0.75 7.30
CA ASP A 106 -10.05 2.15 7.66
C ASP A 106 -8.66 2.60 7.24
N ILE A 107 -8.48 3.90 7.00
CA ILE A 107 -7.17 4.53 6.78
C ILE A 107 -7.15 5.85 7.52
N ARG A 108 -6.16 6.04 8.37
CA ARG A 108 -5.99 7.27 9.14
C ARG A 108 -4.51 7.67 9.24
N SER A 109 -4.26 8.94 9.47
CA SER A 109 -2.92 9.43 9.78
C SER A 109 -2.51 9.01 11.19
N GLY A 110 -1.34 8.42 11.33
CA GLY A 110 -0.74 8.02 12.59
C GLY A 110 0.61 8.71 12.83
N PRO A 111 1.23 8.47 13.98
CA PRO A 111 2.48 9.14 14.36
C PRO A 111 3.69 8.73 13.51
N LEU A 112 3.66 7.54 12.89
CA LEU A 112 4.77 6.99 12.09
C LEU A 112 4.46 6.94 10.59
N GLY A 113 3.29 7.39 10.17
CA GLY A 113 2.82 7.33 8.79
C GLY A 113 1.31 7.14 8.72
N GLN A 114 0.82 6.53 7.65
CA GLN A 114 -0.59 6.16 7.56
C GLN A 114 -0.82 4.81 8.24
N GLU A 115 -1.84 4.72 9.06
CA GLU A 115 -2.32 3.47 9.64
C GLU A 115 -3.48 2.94 8.81
N VAL A 116 -3.33 1.74 8.26
CA VAL A 116 -4.32 1.07 7.42
C VAL A 116 -4.85 -0.13 8.17
N SER A 117 -6.09 -0.06 8.61
CA SER A 117 -6.80 -1.16 9.26
C SER A 117 -7.35 -2.13 8.23
N VAL A 118 -7.18 -3.42 8.49
CA VAL A 118 -7.57 -4.50 7.60
C VAL A 118 -8.28 -5.60 8.37
N SER A 119 -9.27 -6.23 7.77
CA SER A 119 -9.84 -7.49 8.22
C SER A 119 -9.43 -8.60 7.25
N VAL A 120 -8.76 -9.64 7.76
CA VAL A 120 -8.31 -10.78 6.96
C VAL A 120 -9.03 -12.02 7.45
N SER A 121 -9.73 -12.72 6.56
CA SER A 121 -10.29 -14.05 6.84
C SER A 121 -9.23 -15.12 6.59
N VAL A 122 -8.88 -15.88 7.64
CA VAL A 122 -7.89 -16.97 7.55
C VAL A 122 -8.58 -18.29 7.72
N THR A 123 -8.38 -19.22 6.77
CA THR A 123 -8.93 -20.57 6.82
C THR A 123 -7.80 -21.59 7.01
N ALA A 124 -7.90 -22.39 8.07
CA ALA A 124 -7.02 -23.52 8.34
C ALA A 124 -7.86 -24.77 8.55
N GLY A 125 -7.78 -25.73 7.63
CA GLY A 125 -8.63 -26.90 7.61
C GLY A 125 -10.11 -26.55 7.45
N LYS A 126 -10.92 -26.76 8.53
CA LYS A 126 -12.37 -26.46 8.55
C LYS A 126 -12.70 -25.16 9.31
N LEU A 127 -11.71 -24.52 9.88
CA LEU A 127 -11.89 -23.32 10.69
C LEU A 127 -11.57 -22.08 9.87
N THR A 128 -12.49 -21.12 9.84
CA THR A 128 -12.28 -19.78 9.30
C THR A 128 -12.42 -18.77 10.42
N VAL A 129 -11.42 -17.87 10.55
CA VAL A 129 -11.38 -16.84 11.58
C VAL A 129 -11.03 -15.50 10.93
N ALA A 130 -11.76 -14.45 11.28
CA ALA A 130 -11.39 -13.09 10.93
C ALA A 130 -10.28 -12.58 11.85
N ARG A 131 -9.22 -12.04 11.30
CA ARG A 131 -8.09 -11.43 12.01
C ARG A 131 -7.98 -9.96 11.63
N PRO A 132 -8.19 -9.05 12.57
CA PRO A 132 -7.89 -7.64 12.34
C PRO A 132 -6.38 -7.42 12.37
N LEU A 133 -5.88 -6.63 11.40
CA LEU A 133 -4.48 -6.20 11.32
C LEU A 133 -4.42 -4.68 11.12
N VAL A 134 -3.31 -4.07 11.49
CA VAL A 134 -3.01 -2.68 11.21
C VAL A 134 -1.63 -2.61 10.56
N PHE A 135 -1.59 -2.09 9.34
CA PHE A 135 -0.36 -1.80 8.63
C PHE A 135 0.04 -0.35 8.82
N THR A 136 1.31 -0.09 9.13
CA THR A 136 1.88 1.24 9.10
C THR A 136 2.57 1.45 7.76
N VAL A 137 2.10 2.45 7.00
CA VAL A 137 2.67 2.80 5.69
C VAL A 137 3.35 4.15 5.79
N THR A 138 4.59 4.22 5.36
CA THR A 138 5.40 5.44 5.39
C THR A 138 5.98 5.77 4.02
N ARG A 139 6.46 6.99 3.88
CA ARG A 139 7.17 7.43 2.69
C ARG A 139 8.67 7.38 2.92
N GLN A 140 9.40 6.67 2.04
CA GLN A 140 10.86 6.65 2.01
C GLN A 140 11.35 7.28 0.69
N GLY A 141 11.84 8.51 0.75
CA GLY A 141 12.18 9.27 -0.44
C GLY A 141 10.95 9.58 -1.30
N SER A 142 10.91 9.06 -2.53
CA SER A 142 9.77 9.17 -3.46
C SER A 142 8.72 8.07 -3.27
N ASP A 143 9.09 6.96 -2.62
CA ASP A 143 8.29 5.74 -2.61
C ASP A 143 7.53 5.56 -1.29
N TRP A 144 6.36 4.95 -1.38
CA TRP A 144 5.58 4.51 -0.25
C TRP A 144 5.82 3.01 0.00
N CYS A 145 5.97 2.62 1.26
CA CYS A 145 6.19 1.22 1.63
C CYS A 145 5.58 0.90 3.00
N ILE A 146 5.28 -0.37 3.24
CA ILE A 146 4.81 -0.86 4.53
C ILE A 146 6.00 -0.93 5.49
N ALA A 147 5.96 -0.15 6.56
CA ALA A 147 7.00 -0.05 7.59
C ALA A 147 6.76 -0.98 8.80
N GLY A 148 5.57 -1.57 8.90
CA GLY A 148 5.24 -2.50 9.97
C GLY A 148 3.83 -3.01 9.87
N GLU A 149 3.61 -4.12 10.58
CA GLU A 149 2.32 -4.75 10.79
C GLU A 149 2.16 -5.03 12.29
N SER A 150 0.95 -4.91 12.78
CA SER A 150 0.57 -5.26 14.15
C SER A 150 -0.82 -5.87 14.19
N PRO A 151 -1.13 -6.69 15.21
CA PRO A 151 -2.49 -7.15 15.44
C PRO A 151 -3.42 -5.94 15.59
N GLY A 152 -4.51 -5.91 14.82
CA GLY A 152 -5.59 -4.97 15.03
C GLY A 152 -6.35 -5.36 16.30
N GLY A 153 -6.55 -4.42 17.20
CA GLY A 153 -7.52 -4.54 18.30
C GLY A 153 -8.70 -3.64 17.98
N GLU A 154 -9.84 -3.86 18.62
CA GLU A 154 -10.86 -2.82 18.71
C GLU A 154 -10.15 -1.52 19.12
N ALA A 155 -10.34 -0.45 18.32
CA ALA A 155 -9.81 0.86 18.67
C ALA A 155 -10.07 1.10 20.15
N ALA A 156 -9.02 1.33 20.93
CA ALA A 156 -9.14 1.49 22.36
C ALA A 156 -10.28 2.48 22.62
N LYS A 157 -11.39 1.97 23.14
CA LYS A 157 -12.55 2.77 23.49
C LYS A 157 -12.01 3.92 24.32
N PRO A 158 -12.23 5.20 23.94
CA PRO A 158 -11.67 6.32 24.70
C PRO A 158 -12.07 6.10 26.15
N THR A 159 -11.07 5.94 27.01
CA THR A 159 -11.29 5.82 28.45
C THR A 159 -12.00 7.10 28.85
N PRO A 160 -13.22 7.07 29.42
CA PRO A 160 -13.90 8.27 29.85
C PRO A 160 -12.99 8.93 30.87
N THR A 161 -12.53 10.13 30.54
CA THR A 161 -11.73 10.99 31.43
C THR A 161 -12.44 11.07 32.75
N GLY A 162 -11.82 10.52 33.79
CA GLY A 162 -12.41 10.39 35.13
C GLY A 162 -12.96 11.71 35.61
N VAL A 163 -14.21 11.67 36.02
CA VAL A 163 -14.87 12.70 36.79
C VAL A 163 -14.03 12.92 38.06
N VAL A 164 -13.38 14.08 38.14
CA VAL A 164 -12.70 14.51 39.36
C VAL A 164 -13.78 14.67 40.45
N PRO A 165 -13.76 13.95 41.57
CA PRO A 165 -14.70 14.17 42.64
C PRO A 165 -14.38 15.52 43.30
N THR A 166 -15.28 16.47 43.13
CA THR A 166 -15.26 17.75 43.88
C THR A 166 -15.41 17.41 45.34
N ARG A 167 -14.36 17.64 46.10
CA ARG A 167 -14.35 17.52 47.56
C ARG A 167 -15.11 18.72 48.13
N ALA A 168 -16.31 18.49 48.63
CA ALA A 168 -17.05 19.45 49.41
C ALA A 168 -16.37 19.63 50.80
N SER A 169 -16.11 20.89 51.17
CA SER A 169 -15.64 21.34 52.50
C SER A 169 -16.82 21.48 53.41
#